data_3fb27186aebd55b68f12c383d0f834e6
#
_entry.id   3fb27186aebd55b68f12c383d0f834e6
#
_cell.length_a   1.000
_cell.length_b   1.000
_cell.length_c   1.000
_cell.angle_alpha   90.00
_cell.angle_beta   90.00
_cell.angle_gamma   90.00
#
_symmetry.space_group_name_H-M   'P 1'
#
loop_
_entity.id
_entity.type
_entity.pdbx_description
1 polymer ?
#
loop_
_entity_poly.entity_id
_entity_poly.type
_entity_poly.pdbx_seq_one_letter_code
_entity_poly.pdbx_strand_id
1 'polypeptide(L)'
;NPLKFPGIIQSMSLLPYTLARPFLFGLDPETAHELTLHTLARVQGTPLAWAYCNRRVEDPVVLAGLKFPNRVGLAAGLDKNARCIDGLGAMGFGFVEVGTVTPLAQPGNPKPRLFRLPEARALINRLGFNNDGLDAFVANVKRSAFRSRGGATPMLLGLNIGKNAATPIEDATS
;
A
#
# COMPACT_ATOMS: atom_id res chain seq x y z
N ASN A 1 28.32 3.51 18.09
CA ASN A 1 27.70 2.34 18.72
C ASN A 1 26.66 1.79 17.76
N PRO A 2 26.83 0.61 17.17
CA PRO A 2 25.78 0.01 16.36
C PRO A 2 24.67 -0.44 17.31
N LEU A 3 23.45 0.06 17.06
CA LEU A 3 22.24 -0.35 17.77
C LEU A 3 22.06 -1.86 17.56
N LYS A 4 22.35 -2.64 18.60
CA LYS A 4 21.98 -4.06 18.65
C LYS A 4 20.48 -4.12 18.89
N PHE A 5 19.71 -4.50 17.90
CA PHE A 5 18.32 -4.90 18.07
C PHE A 5 18.30 -6.35 18.55
N PRO A 6 17.86 -6.66 19.79
CA PRO A 6 17.74 -8.03 20.24
C PRO A 6 16.54 -8.67 19.57
N GLY A 7 16.76 -9.77 18.86
CA GLY A 7 15.71 -10.72 18.52
C GLY A 7 14.81 -10.33 17.36
N ILE A 8 15.36 -10.00 16.19
CA ILE A 8 14.60 -10.10 14.94
C ILE A 8 14.41 -11.60 14.67
N ILE A 9 13.25 -12.12 15.02
CA ILE A 9 12.78 -13.38 14.46
C ILE A 9 12.64 -13.07 12.96
N GLN A 10 13.57 -13.55 12.15
CA GLN A 10 13.45 -13.54 10.70
C GLN A 10 12.17 -14.29 10.36
N SER A 11 11.10 -13.55 9.99
CA SER A 11 9.97 -14.18 9.36
C SER A 11 10.51 -14.74 8.03
N MET A 12 10.55 -16.05 7.93
CA MET A 12 10.91 -16.72 6.69
C MET A 12 9.77 -16.46 5.69
N SER A 13 9.93 -15.45 4.83
CA SER A 13 9.12 -15.43 3.63
C SER A 13 9.46 -16.70 2.85
N LEU A 14 8.46 -17.48 2.49
CA LEU A 14 8.65 -18.76 1.79
C LEU A 14 9.38 -18.62 0.46
N LEU A 15 9.32 -17.46 -0.15
CA LEU A 15 10.10 -17.10 -1.33
C LEU A 15 11.07 -15.97 -0.93
N PRO A 16 12.36 -16.29 -0.79
CA PRO A 16 13.37 -15.25 -0.61
C PRO A 16 13.25 -14.21 -1.73
N TYR A 17 13.18 -12.94 -1.38
CA TYR A 17 13.09 -11.84 -2.34
C TYR A 17 14.16 -11.94 -3.44
N THR A 18 15.34 -12.44 -3.10
CA THR A 18 16.45 -12.69 -4.03
C THR A 18 16.08 -13.60 -5.20
N LEU A 19 15.17 -14.55 -5.01
CA LEU A 19 14.67 -15.44 -6.07
C LEU A 19 13.53 -14.80 -6.87
N ALA A 20 12.64 -14.06 -6.23
CA ALA A 20 11.53 -13.39 -6.90
C ALA A 20 11.96 -12.14 -7.69
N ARG A 21 13.01 -11.45 -7.21
CA ARG A 21 13.50 -10.20 -7.79
C ARG A 21 13.84 -10.28 -9.29
N PRO A 22 14.60 -11.26 -9.80
CA PRO A 22 14.92 -11.33 -11.24
C PRO A 22 13.68 -11.36 -12.12
N PHE A 23 12.65 -12.12 -11.72
CA PHE A 23 11.39 -12.21 -12.46
C PHE A 23 10.62 -10.88 -12.44
N LEU A 24 10.48 -10.27 -11.27
CA LEU A 24 9.80 -8.99 -11.14
C LEU A 24 10.54 -7.87 -11.88
N PHE A 25 11.86 -7.92 -11.92
CA PHE A 25 12.67 -6.92 -12.61
C PHE A 25 12.78 -7.16 -14.12
N GLY A 26 12.48 -8.37 -14.60
CA GLY A 26 12.31 -8.67 -16.01
C GLY A 26 11.01 -8.15 -16.61
N LEU A 27 10.03 -7.83 -15.78
CA LEU A 27 8.76 -7.24 -16.21
C LEU A 27 8.86 -5.71 -16.26
N ASP A 28 8.01 -5.09 -17.10
CA ASP A 28 7.75 -3.65 -17.02
C ASP A 28 7.37 -3.26 -15.57
N PRO A 29 7.85 -2.12 -15.05
CA PRO A 29 7.62 -1.75 -13.65
C PRO A 29 6.16 -1.64 -13.26
N GLU A 30 5.30 -1.08 -14.11
CA GLU A 30 3.88 -0.94 -13.85
C GLU A 30 3.16 -2.27 -13.93
N THR A 31 3.56 -3.13 -14.86
CA THR A 31 3.06 -4.51 -14.96
C THR A 31 3.40 -5.34 -13.72
N ALA A 32 4.63 -5.24 -13.22
CA ALA A 32 5.04 -5.92 -11.99
C ALA A 32 4.25 -5.41 -10.76
N HIS A 33 4.00 -4.10 -10.70
CA HIS A 33 3.18 -3.48 -9.66
C HIS A 33 1.74 -4.02 -9.68
N GLU A 34 1.07 -3.98 -10.82
CA GLU A 34 -0.31 -4.45 -10.96
C GLU A 34 -0.45 -5.95 -10.68
N LEU A 35 0.50 -6.77 -11.19
CA LEU A 35 0.52 -8.21 -10.92
C LEU A 35 0.63 -8.50 -9.43
N THR A 36 1.50 -7.78 -8.73
CA THR A 36 1.71 -7.94 -7.29
C THR A 36 0.44 -7.57 -6.51
N LEU A 37 -0.18 -6.43 -6.81
CA LEU A 37 -1.41 -6.01 -6.13
C LEU A 37 -2.59 -6.93 -6.46
N HIS A 38 -2.75 -7.36 -7.71
CA HIS A 38 -3.78 -8.33 -8.08
C HIS A 38 -3.62 -9.66 -7.34
N THR A 39 -2.39 -10.16 -7.22
CA THR A 39 -2.12 -11.38 -6.46
C THR A 39 -2.45 -11.17 -4.99
N LEU A 40 -2.00 -10.08 -4.39
CA LEU A 40 -2.28 -9.75 -2.99
C LEU A 40 -3.78 -9.63 -2.72
N ALA A 41 -4.52 -8.94 -3.60
CA ALA A 41 -5.98 -8.79 -3.50
C ALA A 41 -6.73 -10.13 -3.54
N ARG A 42 -6.20 -11.12 -4.28
CA ARG A 42 -6.81 -12.46 -4.36
C ARG A 42 -6.49 -13.34 -3.17
N VAL A 43 -5.29 -13.21 -2.59
CA VAL A 43 -4.86 -14.08 -1.50
C VAL A 43 -5.12 -13.51 -0.10
N GLN A 44 -5.39 -12.21 0.01
CA GLN A 44 -5.76 -11.61 1.30
C GLN A 44 -7.05 -12.25 1.84
N GLY A 45 -7.10 -12.49 3.16
CA GLY A 45 -8.24 -13.16 3.79
C GLY A 45 -8.34 -14.67 3.54
N THR A 46 -7.43 -15.26 2.76
CA THR A 46 -7.31 -16.71 2.57
C THR A 46 -6.21 -17.30 3.44
N PRO A 47 -6.16 -18.64 3.63
CA PRO A 47 -5.03 -19.27 4.31
C PRO A 47 -3.66 -18.98 3.72
N LEU A 48 -3.58 -18.64 2.42
CA LEU A 48 -2.32 -18.27 1.76
C LEU A 48 -1.71 -16.96 2.31
N ALA A 49 -2.47 -16.17 3.06
CA ALA A 49 -1.95 -14.97 3.70
C ALA A 49 -0.77 -15.25 4.66
N TRP A 50 -0.68 -16.47 5.23
CA TRP A 50 0.44 -16.84 6.10
C TRP A 50 1.81 -16.72 5.41
N ALA A 51 1.86 -16.81 4.07
CA ALA A 51 3.09 -16.75 3.30
C ALA A 51 3.77 -15.35 3.36
N TYR A 52 3.00 -14.29 3.64
CA TYR A 52 3.48 -12.91 3.70
C TYR A 52 3.09 -12.16 4.98
N CYS A 53 2.25 -12.76 5.83
CA CYS A 53 1.89 -12.17 7.12
C CYS A 53 3.12 -12.07 8.02
N ASN A 54 3.28 -10.90 8.64
CA ASN A 54 4.31 -10.67 9.63
C ASN A 54 3.68 -10.25 10.96
N ARG A 55 4.31 -10.68 12.06
CA ARG A 55 3.95 -10.15 13.36
C ARG A 55 4.31 -8.66 13.40
N ARG A 56 3.33 -7.84 13.71
CA ARG A 56 3.57 -6.41 13.89
C ARG A 56 4.48 -6.17 15.09
N VAL A 57 5.51 -5.37 14.90
CA VAL A 57 6.33 -4.86 16.00
C VAL A 57 5.50 -3.82 16.73
N GLU A 58 5.33 -3.97 18.03
CA GLU A 58 4.64 -3.00 18.87
C GLU A 58 5.64 -1.92 19.32
N ASP A 59 5.46 -0.72 18.78
CA ASP A 59 6.20 0.51 19.13
C ASP A 59 5.23 1.70 19.07
N PRO A 60 4.26 1.74 20.01
CA PRO A 60 3.15 2.69 19.94
C PRO A 60 3.63 4.13 20.11
N VAL A 61 3.02 5.03 19.34
CA VAL A 61 3.23 6.47 19.41
C VAL A 61 1.89 7.20 19.28
N VAL A 62 1.75 8.31 19.99
CA VAL A 62 0.61 9.22 19.84
C VAL A 62 1.06 10.44 19.05
N LEU A 63 0.37 10.72 17.95
CA LEU A 63 0.63 11.88 17.11
C LEU A 63 -0.71 12.49 16.70
N ALA A 64 -0.87 13.80 16.87
CA ALA A 64 -2.10 14.54 16.55
C ALA A 64 -3.37 13.89 17.15
N GLY A 65 -3.29 13.35 18.36
CA GLY A 65 -4.41 12.67 19.04
C GLY A 65 -4.69 11.23 18.55
N LEU A 66 -4.01 10.75 17.52
CA LEU A 66 -4.13 9.39 17.02
C LEU A 66 -3.08 8.47 17.65
N LYS A 67 -3.50 7.27 18.03
CA LYS A 67 -2.61 6.26 18.60
C LYS A 67 -2.19 5.27 17.50
N PHE A 68 -0.94 5.37 17.09
CA PHE A 68 -0.32 4.46 16.12
C PHE A 68 0.28 3.26 16.85
N PRO A 69 0.03 2.03 16.42
CA PRO A 69 0.59 0.84 17.06
C PRO A 69 2.10 0.66 16.80
N ASN A 70 2.62 1.23 15.72
CA ASN A 70 4.04 1.41 15.48
C ASN A 70 4.28 2.59 14.52
N ARG A 71 5.56 2.97 14.37
CA ARG A 71 5.98 4.15 13.61
C ARG A 71 6.16 3.90 12.12
N VAL A 72 6.02 2.65 11.68
CA VAL A 72 6.20 2.28 10.28
C VAL A 72 4.85 2.13 9.60
N GLY A 73 4.63 2.89 8.57
CA GLY A 73 3.41 2.84 7.77
C GLY A 73 3.69 2.79 6.28
N LEU A 74 2.66 2.47 5.53
CA LEU A 74 2.68 2.50 4.08
C LEU A 74 2.02 3.78 3.60
N ALA A 75 2.74 4.57 2.81
CA ALA A 75 2.23 5.80 2.20
C ALA A 75 1.30 5.51 1.02
N ALA A 76 0.42 6.48 0.72
CA ALA A 76 -0.42 6.44 -0.47
C ALA A 76 0.40 6.33 -1.78
N GLY A 77 -0.25 5.82 -2.81
CA GLY A 77 0.33 5.64 -4.15
C GLY A 77 0.60 4.20 -4.53
N LEU A 78 0.78 3.29 -3.57
CA LEU A 78 0.90 1.86 -3.86
C LEU A 78 -0.48 1.27 -4.20
N ASP A 79 -1.42 1.30 -3.27
CA ASP A 79 -2.80 0.82 -3.46
C ASP A 79 -3.76 2.00 -3.68
N LYS A 80 -3.83 2.48 -4.91
CA LYS A 80 -4.63 3.67 -5.25
C LYS A 80 -6.14 3.44 -5.18
N ASN A 81 -6.56 2.18 -5.31
CA ASN A 81 -7.97 1.80 -5.35
C ASN A 81 -8.45 1.09 -4.08
N ALA A 82 -7.62 1.04 -3.03
CA ALA A 82 -7.95 0.38 -1.77
C ALA A 82 -8.32 -1.12 -1.90
N ARG A 83 -7.68 -1.83 -2.82
CA ARG A 83 -7.97 -3.25 -3.11
C ARG A 83 -7.29 -4.21 -2.14
N CYS A 84 -6.21 -3.78 -1.49
CA CYS A 84 -5.28 -4.64 -0.76
C CYS A 84 -5.13 -4.26 0.72
N ILE A 85 -6.07 -3.52 1.31
CA ILE A 85 -6.00 -2.98 2.68
C ILE A 85 -5.65 -4.09 3.68
N ASP A 86 -6.37 -5.22 3.62
CA ASP A 86 -6.18 -6.33 4.56
C ASP A 86 -4.84 -7.04 4.36
N GLY A 87 -4.43 -7.21 3.10
CA GLY A 87 -3.16 -7.82 2.74
C GLY A 87 -1.97 -6.98 3.20
N LEU A 88 -2.03 -5.68 2.93
CA LEU A 88 -0.99 -4.72 3.35
C LEU A 88 -0.92 -4.61 4.87
N GLY A 89 -2.07 -4.54 5.54
CA GLY A 89 -2.12 -4.54 7.01
C GLY A 89 -1.54 -5.80 7.65
N ALA A 90 -1.71 -6.95 7.00
CA ALA A 90 -1.16 -8.23 7.46
C ALA A 90 0.38 -8.30 7.38
N MET A 91 1.03 -7.40 6.64
CA MET A 91 2.49 -7.30 6.56
C MET A 91 3.14 -6.67 7.80
N GLY A 92 2.33 -6.16 8.77
CA GLY A 92 2.83 -5.65 10.04
C GLY A 92 2.98 -4.14 10.13
N PHE A 93 2.45 -3.37 9.17
CA PHE A 93 2.40 -1.91 9.25
C PHE A 93 1.52 -1.43 10.41
N GLY A 94 1.91 -0.35 11.05
CA GLY A 94 1.11 0.35 12.08
C GLY A 94 -0.03 1.17 11.47
N PHE A 95 0.15 1.63 10.25
CA PHE A 95 -0.86 2.33 9.47
C PHE A 95 -0.64 2.08 7.98
N VAL A 96 -1.72 2.18 7.22
CA VAL A 96 -1.70 2.08 5.75
C VAL A 96 -2.51 3.24 5.20
N GLU A 97 -1.92 3.98 4.29
CA GLU A 97 -2.61 5.03 3.54
C GLU A 97 -2.87 4.52 2.12
N VAL A 98 -4.14 4.54 1.69
CA VAL A 98 -4.59 4.14 0.36
C VAL A 98 -5.03 5.35 -0.46
N GLY A 99 -4.96 5.26 -1.77
CA GLY A 99 -5.24 6.39 -2.67
C GLY A 99 -3.96 6.79 -3.44
N THR A 100 -3.95 7.92 -4.11
CA THR A 100 -4.93 9.02 -4.14
C THR A 100 -6.13 8.61 -4.99
N VAL A 101 -7.32 8.75 -4.43
CA VAL A 101 -8.58 8.63 -5.15
C VAL A 101 -9.07 10.00 -5.58
N THR A 102 -9.70 10.06 -6.75
CA THR A 102 -10.39 11.27 -7.25
C THR A 102 -11.89 10.99 -7.41
N PRO A 103 -12.76 12.02 -7.38
CA PRO A 103 -14.20 11.83 -7.51
C PRO A 103 -14.58 10.95 -8.72
N LEU A 104 -14.04 11.26 -9.89
CA LEU A 104 -14.21 10.47 -11.10
C LEU A 104 -12.98 9.59 -11.36
N ALA A 105 -13.20 8.43 -11.97
CA ALA A 105 -12.11 7.61 -12.47
C ALA A 105 -11.26 8.38 -13.48
N GLN A 106 -9.94 8.20 -13.41
CA GLN A 106 -9.06 8.79 -14.43
C GLN A 106 -7.88 7.87 -14.75
N PRO A 107 -7.47 7.82 -16.03
CA PRO A 107 -6.42 6.91 -16.49
C PRO A 107 -5.01 7.32 -16.04
N GLY A 108 -4.83 8.57 -15.61
CA GLY A 108 -3.53 9.15 -15.37
C GLY A 108 -2.77 9.48 -16.66
N ASN A 109 -1.46 9.68 -16.55
CA ASN A 109 -0.62 10.04 -17.69
C ASN A 109 -0.42 8.86 -18.67
N PRO A 110 -0.10 9.13 -19.96
CA PRO A 110 0.25 8.09 -20.92
C PRO A 110 1.45 7.24 -20.47
N LYS A 111 1.42 5.96 -20.80
CA LYS A 111 2.55 5.04 -20.59
C LYS A 111 3.63 5.23 -21.66
N PRO A 112 4.92 4.95 -21.34
CA PRO A 112 5.47 4.53 -20.05
C PRO A 112 5.53 5.69 -19.04
N ARG A 113 5.26 5.40 -17.79
CA ARG A 113 5.14 6.40 -16.71
C ARG A 113 5.73 5.98 -15.37
N LEU A 114 6.38 4.84 -15.34
CA LEU A 114 7.11 4.31 -14.18
C LEU A 114 8.43 3.72 -14.66
N PHE A 115 9.55 4.19 -14.10
CA PHE A 115 10.89 3.85 -14.56
C PHE A 115 11.74 3.42 -13.38
N ARG A 116 12.44 2.28 -13.52
CA ARG A 116 13.44 1.83 -12.56
C ARG A 116 14.80 2.41 -12.92
N LEU A 117 15.53 2.84 -11.89
CA LEU A 117 16.92 3.23 -11.96
C LEU A 117 17.75 2.29 -11.08
N PRO A 118 18.10 1.07 -11.55
CA PRO A 118 18.71 0.05 -10.71
C PRO A 118 20.03 0.49 -10.09
N GLU A 119 20.86 1.21 -10.83
CA GLU A 119 22.17 1.71 -10.37
C GLU A 119 22.01 2.73 -9.25
N ALA A 120 20.99 3.60 -9.33
CA ALA A 120 20.67 4.57 -8.30
C ALA A 120 19.77 4.00 -7.18
N ARG A 121 19.34 2.72 -7.28
CA ARG A 121 18.33 2.10 -6.40
C ARG A 121 17.07 2.97 -6.23
N ALA A 122 16.61 3.55 -7.32
CA ALA A 122 15.53 4.53 -7.33
C ALA A 122 14.44 4.19 -8.36
N LEU A 123 13.32 4.87 -8.21
CA LEU A 123 12.20 4.86 -9.14
C LEU A 123 11.85 6.30 -9.52
N ILE A 124 11.56 6.53 -10.79
CA ILE A 124 10.93 7.75 -11.27
C ILE A 124 9.52 7.39 -11.72
N ASN A 125 8.53 8.19 -11.35
CA ASN A 125 7.18 8.02 -11.85
C ASN A 125 6.53 9.36 -12.21
N ARG A 126 5.56 9.26 -13.13
CA ARG A 126 4.64 10.33 -13.52
C ARG A 126 3.23 9.75 -13.70
N LEU A 127 2.75 8.98 -12.72
CA LEU A 127 1.52 8.18 -12.82
C LEU A 127 0.26 9.03 -13.08
N GLY A 128 0.16 10.25 -12.51
CA GLY A 128 -0.94 11.17 -12.75
C GLY A 128 -2.24 10.75 -12.06
N PHE A 129 -2.15 10.20 -10.84
CA PHE A 129 -3.29 9.80 -10.00
C PHE A 129 -4.29 8.87 -10.71
N ASN A 130 -3.77 7.90 -11.50
CA ASN A 130 -4.62 6.88 -12.11
C ASN A 130 -5.37 6.09 -11.03
N ASN A 131 -6.70 6.07 -11.13
CA ASN A 131 -7.59 5.38 -10.18
C ASN A 131 -8.96 5.11 -10.79
N ASP A 132 -9.74 4.23 -10.14
CA ASP A 132 -11.05 3.76 -10.61
C ASP A 132 -12.23 4.63 -10.12
N GLY A 133 -11.94 5.78 -9.49
CA GLY A 133 -12.92 6.72 -8.96
C GLY A 133 -13.44 6.37 -7.56
N LEU A 134 -14.22 7.29 -7.01
CA LEU A 134 -14.65 7.25 -5.61
C LEU A 134 -15.56 6.06 -5.30
N ASP A 135 -16.50 5.72 -6.17
CA ASP A 135 -17.44 4.63 -5.91
C ASP A 135 -16.74 3.27 -5.76
N ALA A 136 -15.82 2.97 -6.67
CA ALA A 136 -15.01 1.76 -6.61
C ALA A 136 -14.12 1.72 -5.37
N PHE A 137 -13.51 2.85 -5.02
CA PHE A 137 -12.68 3.01 -3.84
C PHE A 137 -13.48 2.76 -2.56
N VAL A 138 -14.63 3.40 -2.40
CA VAL A 138 -15.51 3.24 -1.22
C VAL A 138 -16.00 1.79 -1.10
N ALA A 139 -16.37 1.15 -2.21
CA ALA A 139 -16.77 -0.26 -2.22
C ALA A 139 -15.64 -1.17 -1.72
N ASN A 140 -14.39 -0.91 -2.13
CA ASN A 140 -13.22 -1.66 -1.67
C ASN A 140 -12.93 -1.44 -0.18
N VAL A 141 -12.97 -0.18 0.30
CA VAL A 141 -12.80 0.14 1.73
C VAL A 141 -13.87 -0.54 2.58
N LYS A 142 -15.15 -0.50 2.17
CA LYS A 142 -16.25 -1.16 2.88
C LYS A 142 -16.10 -2.68 2.95
N ARG A 143 -15.52 -3.29 1.94
CA ARG A 143 -15.30 -4.75 1.86
C ARG A 143 -14.13 -5.22 2.74
N SER A 144 -13.20 -4.34 3.07
CA SER A 144 -12.05 -4.70 3.88
C SER A 144 -12.44 -5.03 5.32
N ALA A 145 -11.75 -5.98 5.92
CA ALA A 145 -11.95 -6.41 7.30
C ALA A 145 -11.10 -5.62 8.32
N PHE A 146 -10.46 -4.52 7.92
CA PHE A 146 -9.50 -3.81 8.77
C PHE A 146 -10.10 -3.34 10.10
N ARG A 147 -11.41 -3.01 10.14
CA ARG A 147 -12.14 -2.60 11.34
C ARG A 147 -12.42 -3.74 12.30
N SER A 148 -12.54 -4.97 11.81
CA SER A 148 -12.86 -6.16 12.59
C SER A 148 -11.62 -6.90 13.08
N ARG A 149 -10.43 -6.56 12.59
CA ARG A 149 -9.17 -7.14 13.07
C ARG A 149 -8.79 -6.49 14.40
N GLY A 150 -9.40 -7.00 15.47
CA GLY A 150 -9.18 -6.56 16.83
C GLY A 150 -7.76 -6.85 17.32
N GLY A 151 -7.21 -5.90 18.01
CA GLY A 151 -6.01 -5.95 18.85
C GLY A 151 -6.12 -4.79 19.82
N ALA A 152 -5.27 -4.76 20.83
CA ALA A 152 -5.27 -3.67 21.82
C ALA A 152 -5.07 -2.29 21.17
N THR A 153 -4.46 -2.26 19.99
CA THR A 153 -4.33 -1.05 19.16
C THR A 153 -4.46 -1.45 17.69
N PRO A 154 -5.61 -1.19 17.04
CA PRO A 154 -5.82 -1.53 15.64
C PRO A 154 -4.90 -0.72 14.73
N MET A 155 -4.57 -1.27 13.55
CA MET A 155 -3.92 -0.52 12.48
C MET A 155 -4.78 0.69 12.10
N LEU A 156 -4.17 1.83 11.83
CA LEU A 156 -4.88 2.99 11.29
C LEU A 156 -4.95 2.91 9.77
N LEU A 157 -6.08 3.34 9.21
CA LEU A 157 -6.29 3.49 7.78
C LEU A 157 -6.38 4.97 7.43
N GLY A 158 -5.47 5.45 6.59
CA GLY A 158 -5.49 6.75 5.95
C GLY A 158 -6.15 6.66 4.58
N LEU A 159 -6.96 7.64 4.22
CA LEU A 159 -7.56 7.78 2.90
C LEU A 159 -7.02 9.05 2.25
N ASN A 160 -6.23 8.88 1.18
CA ASN A 160 -5.67 9.98 0.43
C ASN A 160 -6.63 10.39 -0.69
N ILE A 161 -7.09 11.61 -0.68
CA ILE A 161 -8.07 12.14 -1.62
C ILE A 161 -7.50 13.31 -2.41
N GLY A 162 -7.87 13.41 -3.68
CA GLY A 162 -7.44 14.47 -4.56
C GLY A 162 -8.53 14.87 -5.55
N LYS A 163 -8.36 16.03 -6.17
CA LYS A 163 -9.23 16.45 -7.27
C LYS A 163 -8.86 15.76 -8.57
N ASN A 164 -9.80 15.63 -9.49
CA ASN A 164 -9.52 15.20 -10.86
C ASN A 164 -8.59 16.19 -11.59
N ALA A 165 -7.80 15.70 -12.53
CA ALA A 165 -6.88 16.53 -13.30
C ALA A 165 -7.61 17.63 -14.08
N ALA A 166 -8.80 17.32 -14.61
CA ALA A 166 -9.64 18.26 -15.37
C ALA A 166 -10.40 19.26 -14.50
N THR A 167 -10.49 19.07 -13.18
CA THR A 167 -11.20 19.98 -12.28
C THR A 167 -10.33 21.21 -12.03
N PRO A 168 -10.80 22.45 -12.26
CA PRO A 168 -10.11 23.67 -11.85
C PRO A 168 -9.84 23.69 -10.35
N ILE A 169 -8.83 24.44 -9.92
CA ILE A 169 -8.47 24.46 -8.49
C ILE A 169 -9.55 25.15 -7.63
N GLU A 170 -10.23 26.14 -8.19
CA GLU A 170 -11.32 26.86 -7.59
C GLU A 170 -12.54 25.99 -7.29
N ASP A 171 -12.71 24.90 -8.08
CA ASP A 171 -13.84 23.96 -7.96
C ASP A 171 -13.45 22.69 -7.14
N ALA A 172 -12.27 22.68 -6.54
CA ALA A 172 -11.74 21.48 -5.87
C ALA A 172 -12.53 21.06 -4.63
N THR A 173 -13.35 21.94 -4.07
CA THR A 173 -14.15 21.72 -2.83
C THR A 173 -15.66 21.76 -3.06
N SER A 174 -16.11 21.91 -4.31
CA SER A 174 -17.52 21.94 -4.66
C SER A 174 -18.12 20.55 -4.87
#